data_63022e8b80f809b2c8c04a75863cf80d
#
_entry.id   63022e8b80f809b2c8c04a75863cf80d
#
_cell.length_a   1.000
_cell.length_b   1.000
_cell.length_c   1.000
_cell.angle_alpha   90.00
_cell.angle_beta   90.00
_cell.angle_gamma   90.00
#
_symmetry.space_group_name_H-M   'P 1'
#
loop_
_entity.id
_entity.type
_entity.pdbx_description
1 polymer ?
#
loop_
_entity_poly.entity_id
_entity_poly.type
_entity_poly.pdbx_seq_one_letter_code
_entity_poly.pdbx_strand_id
1 'polypeptide(L)'
;MAVAKSFPSDAGRRWLSGSLDVERCAEETFALICAVEKWPVWLPFLKSARIMKRDDGCAIGAGSEVVVRSTIPGEEEQLYEVDAFIANYTLSLVGAYSVRRRIEFRIENRTSRSRVHVRVSYPSYHGRLGQLVDSWRNHRKLNTELDHGLVHFKGLVEYRRDDLVLADL
;
A
#
# COMPACT_ATOMS: atom_id res chain seq x y z
N MET A 1 4.13 15.33 -22.33
CA MET A 1 5.43 14.94 -21.73
C MET A 1 5.27 14.96 -20.22
N ALA A 2 5.05 13.81 -19.60
CA ALA A 2 4.93 13.69 -18.15
C ALA A 2 6.33 13.59 -17.56
N VAL A 3 6.74 14.62 -16.83
CA VAL A 3 7.99 14.64 -16.09
C VAL A 3 7.86 13.63 -14.96
N ALA A 4 8.59 12.53 -15.04
CA ALA A 4 8.77 11.61 -13.93
C ALA A 4 9.46 12.39 -12.80
N LYS A 5 8.69 12.84 -11.79
CA LYS A 5 9.28 13.38 -10.55
C LYS A 5 10.11 12.27 -9.92
N SER A 6 11.42 12.46 -9.90
CA SER A 6 12.35 11.63 -9.16
C SER A 6 11.93 11.58 -7.68
N PHE A 7 11.87 10.38 -7.13
CA PHE A 7 11.58 10.19 -5.71
C PHE A 7 12.64 10.92 -4.86
N PRO A 8 12.25 11.54 -3.72
CA PRO A 8 13.21 12.13 -2.80
C PRO A 8 14.21 11.08 -2.31
N SER A 9 15.44 11.51 -2.04
CA SER A 9 16.57 10.65 -1.68
C SER A 9 16.22 9.65 -0.58
N ASP A 10 16.43 8.35 -0.84
CA ASP A 10 16.11 7.22 0.03
C ASP A 10 17.10 7.01 1.20
N ALA A 11 17.99 7.98 1.45
CA ALA A 11 19.01 7.86 2.48
C ALA A 11 18.40 7.58 3.88
N GLY A 12 18.74 6.43 4.46
CA GLY A 12 18.30 6.04 5.80
C GLY A 12 16.89 5.43 5.91
N ARG A 13 16.26 5.07 4.78
CA ARG A 13 14.97 4.36 4.73
C ARG A 13 15.17 2.90 4.36
N ARG A 14 14.32 2.04 4.91
CA ARG A 14 14.14 0.67 4.40
C ARG A 14 12.84 0.61 3.63
N TRP A 15 12.86 -0.10 2.51
CA TRP A 15 11.71 -0.28 1.66
C TRP A 15 11.34 -1.76 1.55
N LEU A 16 10.08 -2.04 1.74
CA LEU A 16 9.44 -3.22 1.18
C LEU A 16 8.87 -2.81 -0.18
N SER A 17 9.07 -3.59 -1.20
CA SER A 17 8.52 -3.28 -2.52
C SER A 17 8.13 -4.55 -3.24
N GLY A 18 7.00 -4.48 -3.93
CA GLY A 18 6.51 -5.55 -4.77
C GLY A 18 5.76 -5.01 -5.97
N SER A 19 5.59 -5.81 -6.99
CA SER A 19 4.77 -5.48 -8.15
C SER A 19 4.09 -6.70 -8.71
N LEU A 20 2.90 -6.50 -9.29
CA LEU A 20 2.08 -7.58 -9.79
C LEU A 20 1.26 -7.12 -11.01
N ASP A 21 1.16 -7.99 -12.02
CA ASP A 21 0.24 -7.79 -13.14
C ASP A 21 -1.16 -8.34 -12.78
N VAL A 22 -2.18 -7.53 -13.03
CA VAL A 22 -3.59 -7.82 -12.76
C VAL A 22 -4.37 -7.77 -14.06
N GLU A 23 -5.20 -8.79 -14.31
CA GLU A 23 -6.05 -8.92 -15.51
C GLU A 23 -7.32 -8.06 -15.39
N ARG A 24 -7.15 -6.82 -14.92
CA ARG A 24 -8.22 -5.81 -14.77
C ARG A 24 -7.69 -4.44 -15.12
N CYS A 25 -8.61 -3.54 -15.51
CA CYS A 25 -8.27 -2.16 -15.78
C CYS A 25 -7.78 -1.42 -14.53
N ALA A 26 -7.09 -0.30 -14.76
CA ALA A 26 -6.54 0.51 -13.68
C ALA A 26 -7.61 1.01 -12.71
N GLU A 27 -8.81 1.32 -13.19
CA GLU A 27 -9.92 1.82 -12.39
C GLU A 27 -10.41 0.80 -11.36
N GLU A 28 -10.70 -0.43 -11.79
CA GLU A 28 -11.14 -1.52 -10.90
C GLU A 28 -10.07 -1.87 -9.87
N THR A 29 -8.81 -1.90 -10.31
CA THR A 29 -7.66 -2.17 -9.47
C THR A 29 -7.45 -1.07 -8.44
N PHE A 30 -7.56 0.20 -8.85
CA PHE A 30 -7.40 1.35 -7.96
C PHE A 30 -8.52 1.47 -6.93
N ALA A 31 -9.75 1.09 -7.29
CA ALA A 31 -10.88 1.07 -6.37
C ALA A 31 -10.64 0.16 -5.16
N LEU A 32 -9.96 -1.00 -5.33
CA LEU A 32 -9.59 -1.86 -4.20
C LEU A 32 -8.46 -1.26 -3.36
N ILE A 33 -7.51 -0.54 -3.98
CA ILE A 33 -6.46 0.18 -3.25
C ILE A 33 -7.07 1.30 -2.41
N CYS A 34 -8.05 2.03 -2.93
CA CYS A 34 -8.75 3.09 -2.20
C CYS A 34 -9.66 2.57 -1.06
N ALA A 35 -10.01 1.28 -1.08
CA ALA A 35 -10.76 0.64 0.01
C ALA A 35 -9.83 0.31 1.19
N VAL A 36 -9.38 1.34 1.90
CA VAL A 36 -8.35 1.29 2.97
C VAL A 36 -8.69 0.24 4.03
N GLU A 37 -9.95 0.14 4.41
CA GLU A 37 -10.43 -0.80 5.42
C GLU A 37 -10.24 -2.28 5.01
N LYS A 38 -10.03 -2.53 3.71
CA LYS A 38 -9.75 -3.87 3.15
C LYS A 38 -8.25 -4.20 3.08
N TRP A 39 -7.36 -3.26 3.37
CA TRP A 39 -5.92 -3.53 3.33
C TRP A 39 -5.48 -4.71 4.19
N PRO A 40 -5.99 -4.93 5.42
CA PRO A 40 -5.62 -6.09 6.22
C PRO A 40 -5.97 -7.44 5.58
N VAL A 41 -6.89 -7.48 4.62
CA VAL A 41 -7.27 -8.71 3.93
C VAL A 41 -6.14 -9.21 3.01
N TRP A 42 -5.35 -8.28 2.43
CA TRP A 42 -4.30 -8.63 1.48
C TRP A 42 -2.90 -8.12 1.86
N LEU A 43 -2.77 -7.27 2.87
CA LEU A 43 -1.48 -6.89 3.48
C LEU A 43 -1.36 -7.58 4.86
N PRO A 44 -0.76 -8.77 4.93
CA PRO A 44 -0.81 -9.60 6.13
C PRO A 44 -0.06 -9.03 7.33
N PHE A 45 0.82 -8.05 7.12
CA PHE A 45 1.47 -7.30 8.20
C PHE A 45 0.61 -6.17 8.78
N LEU A 46 -0.61 -5.96 8.27
CA LEU A 46 -1.58 -5.03 8.84
C LEU A 46 -2.65 -5.75 9.66
N LYS A 47 -2.95 -5.22 10.84
CA LYS A 47 -4.06 -5.67 11.70
C LYS A 47 -5.36 -4.94 11.38
N SER A 48 -5.26 -3.63 11.11
CA SER A 48 -6.38 -2.79 10.72
C SER A 48 -5.89 -1.55 9.98
N ALA A 49 -6.76 -1.01 9.13
CA ALA A 49 -6.58 0.29 8.53
C ALA A 49 -7.95 0.98 8.47
N ARG A 50 -8.01 2.29 8.76
CA ARG A 50 -9.25 3.05 8.76
C ARG A 50 -9.01 4.50 8.39
N ILE A 51 -9.94 5.10 7.69
CA ILE A 51 -9.92 6.53 7.38
C ILE A 51 -10.50 7.28 8.60
N MET A 52 -9.73 8.22 9.16
CA MET A 52 -10.14 9.05 10.29
C MET A 52 -10.77 10.36 9.83
N LYS A 53 -10.17 10.98 8.81
CA LYS A 53 -10.66 12.22 8.21
C LYS A 53 -10.72 12.03 6.72
N ARG A 54 -11.88 12.31 6.14
CA ARG A 54 -12.12 12.28 4.70
C ARG A 54 -12.21 13.69 4.17
N ASP A 55 -11.68 13.88 2.98
CA ASP A 55 -12.02 15.04 2.18
C ASP A 55 -13.38 14.75 1.51
N ASP A 56 -14.32 15.68 1.56
CA ASP A 56 -15.67 15.58 0.96
C ASP A 56 -16.54 14.34 1.36
N GLY A 57 -16.31 13.74 2.50
CA GLY A 57 -17.28 12.87 3.19
C GLY A 57 -17.31 11.39 2.80
N CYS A 58 -16.89 10.94 1.62
CA CYS A 58 -17.12 9.56 1.19
C CYS A 58 -15.93 8.79 0.60
N ALA A 59 -14.95 9.44 0.02
CA ALA A 59 -13.80 8.78 -0.61
C ALA A 59 -12.47 9.20 0.03
N ILE A 60 -11.44 8.37 -0.14
CA ILE A 60 -10.07 8.77 0.16
C ILE A 60 -9.59 9.75 -0.91
N GLY A 61 -8.89 10.80 -0.50
CA GLY A 61 -8.32 11.82 -1.38
C GLY A 61 -7.12 12.50 -0.72
N ALA A 62 -6.52 13.49 -1.38
CA ALA A 62 -5.42 14.26 -0.82
C ALA A 62 -5.85 14.95 0.49
N GLY A 63 -5.01 14.89 1.53
CA GLY A 63 -5.32 15.43 2.85
C GLY A 63 -6.19 14.51 3.73
N SER A 64 -6.63 13.36 3.23
CA SER A 64 -7.29 12.34 4.08
C SER A 64 -6.31 11.79 5.11
N GLU A 65 -6.81 11.52 6.31
CA GLU A 65 -6.04 10.92 7.39
C GLU A 65 -6.41 9.44 7.55
N VAL A 66 -5.39 8.58 7.64
CA VAL A 66 -5.53 7.12 7.74
C VAL A 66 -4.76 6.63 8.95
N VAL A 67 -5.43 5.90 9.85
CA VAL A 67 -4.77 5.17 10.93
C VAL A 67 -4.55 3.73 10.50
N VAL A 68 -3.31 3.28 10.61
CA VAL A 68 -2.88 1.93 10.28
C VAL A 68 -2.33 1.27 11.55
N ARG A 69 -2.81 0.07 11.86
CA ARG A 69 -2.23 -0.80 12.89
C ARG A 69 -1.46 -1.94 12.23
N SER A 70 -0.23 -2.13 12.67
CA SER A 70 0.70 -3.08 12.09
C SER A 70 1.07 -4.19 13.06
N THR A 71 1.57 -5.32 12.51
CA THR A 71 2.27 -6.37 13.26
C THR A 71 3.76 -6.12 13.36
N ILE A 72 4.27 -5.09 12.68
CA ILE A 72 5.70 -4.75 12.66
C ILE A 72 6.07 -4.16 14.03
N PRO A 73 7.03 -4.74 14.75
CA PRO A 73 7.47 -4.21 16.05
C PRO A 73 7.93 -2.75 15.96
N GLY A 74 7.45 -1.91 16.86
CA GLY A 74 7.70 -0.47 16.88
C GLY A 74 6.85 0.34 15.90
N GLU A 75 5.91 -0.32 15.21
CA GLU A 75 5.01 0.29 14.21
C GLU A 75 3.54 -0.08 14.51
N GLU A 76 3.19 -0.30 15.79
CA GLU A 76 1.90 -0.88 16.20
C GLU A 76 0.71 -0.05 15.75
N GLU A 77 0.78 1.28 15.90
CA GLU A 77 -0.25 2.20 15.40
C GLU A 77 0.39 3.46 14.85
N GLN A 78 0.05 3.82 13.63
CA GLN A 78 0.60 4.97 12.93
C GLN A 78 -0.51 5.76 12.24
N LEU A 79 -0.42 7.08 12.35
CA LEU A 79 -1.23 8.02 11.58
C LEU A 79 -0.49 8.42 10.30
N TYR A 80 -1.18 8.31 9.19
CA TYR A 80 -0.72 8.74 7.87
C TYR A 80 -1.63 9.82 7.30
N GLU A 81 -1.06 10.68 6.49
CA GLU A 81 -1.79 11.64 5.66
C GLU A 81 -1.57 11.31 4.19
N VAL A 82 -2.60 11.41 3.38
CA VAL A 82 -2.52 11.24 1.93
C VAL A 82 -1.86 12.49 1.34
N ASP A 83 -0.60 12.36 0.92
CA ASP A 83 0.20 13.45 0.36
C ASP A 83 0.15 13.50 -1.18
N ALA A 84 -0.24 12.41 -1.83
CA ALA A 84 -0.47 12.38 -3.27
C ALA A 84 -1.62 11.44 -3.63
N PHE A 85 -2.57 11.97 -4.38
CA PHE A 85 -3.70 11.23 -4.93
C PHE A 85 -3.92 11.63 -6.40
N ILE A 86 -3.78 10.66 -7.29
CA ILE A 86 -4.12 10.79 -8.71
C ILE A 86 -4.97 9.58 -9.06
N ALA A 87 -6.25 9.82 -9.34
CA ALA A 87 -7.21 8.75 -9.61
C ALA A 87 -6.70 7.77 -10.67
N ASN A 88 -6.88 6.48 -10.40
CA ASN A 88 -6.47 5.35 -11.25
C ASN A 88 -4.95 5.25 -11.53
N TYR A 89 -4.13 6.03 -10.82
CA TYR A 89 -2.69 6.05 -11.03
C TYR A 89 -1.87 5.94 -9.75
N THR A 90 -2.10 6.80 -8.75
CA THR A 90 -1.27 6.80 -7.53
C THR A 90 -2.06 7.17 -6.28
N LEU A 91 -1.75 6.47 -5.21
CA LEU A 91 -2.11 6.79 -3.84
C LEU A 91 -0.84 6.73 -3.01
N SER A 92 -0.45 7.83 -2.39
CA SER A 92 0.71 7.91 -1.51
C SER A 92 0.31 8.51 -0.18
N LEU A 93 0.80 7.88 0.89
CA LEU A 93 0.57 8.30 2.26
C LEU A 93 1.92 8.52 2.95
N VAL A 94 2.03 9.59 3.71
CA VAL A 94 3.19 9.91 4.53
C VAL A 94 2.81 9.87 6.01
N GLY A 95 3.69 9.36 6.85
CA GLY A 95 3.45 9.34 8.29
C GLY A 95 3.34 10.76 8.85
N ALA A 96 2.24 11.06 9.55
CA ALA A 96 1.97 12.39 10.11
C ALA A 96 3.07 12.89 11.05
N TYR A 97 3.72 11.96 11.77
CA TYR A 97 4.80 12.27 12.72
C TYR A 97 6.19 11.90 12.22
N SER A 98 6.31 11.34 11.01
CA SER A 98 7.57 10.93 10.43
C SER A 98 7.51 10.82 8.92
N VAL A 99 8.12 11.76 8.24
CA VAL A 99 8.29 11.73 6.76
C VAL A 99 9.06 10.50 6.26
N ARG A 100 9.69 9.73 7.16
CA ARG A 100 10.38 8.49 6.82
C ARG A 100 9.43 7.30 6.67
N ARG A 101 8.20 7.40 7.16
CA ARG A 101 7.15 6.41 6.95
C ARG A 101 6.36 6.80 5.73
N ARG A 102 6.25 5.89 4.78
CA ARG A 102 5.51 6.12 3.55
C ARG A 102 4.90 4.82 3.03
N ILE A 103 3.70 4.92 2.53
CA ILE A 103 3.03 3.83 1.80
C ILE A 103 2.70 4.40 0.42
N GLU A 104 3.16 3.74 -0.62
CA GLU A 104 2.94 4.19 -2.01
C GLU A 104 2.35 3.05 -2.83
N PHE A 105 1.28 3.38 -3.52
CA PHE A 105 0.68 2.55 -4.56
C PHE A 105 0.76 3.30 -5.88
N ARG A 106 1.20 2.61 -6.92
CA ARG A 106 1.19 3.12 -8.28
C ARG A 106 0.63 2.09 -9.21
N ILE A 107 -0.21 2.51 -10.14
CA ILE A 107 -0.78 1.66 -11.18
C ILE A 107 -0.26 2.12 -12.54
N GLU A 108 0.27 1.17 -13.30
CA GLU A 108 0.54 1.33 -14.72
C GLU A 108 -0.62 0.74 -15.51
N ASN A 109 -1.30 1.56 -16.30
CA ASN A 109 -2.38 1.12 -17.17
C ASN A 109 -1.82 0.45 -18.44
N ARG A 110 -2.33 -0.73 -18.78
CA ARG A 110 -1.93 -1.53 -19.96
C ARG A 110 -3.17 -2.02 -20.72
N THR A 111 -3.92 -1.10 -21.30
CA THR A 111 -5.16 -1.37 -22.07
C THR A 111 -6.22 -2.10 -21.23
N SER A 112 -6.24 -3.44 -21.21
CA SER A 112 -7.20 -4.26 -20.46
C SER A 112 -6.63 -4.83 -19.15
N ARG A 113 -5.38 -4.53 -18.85
CA ARG A 113 -4.60 -5.02 -17.70
C ARG A 113 -4.02 -3.83 -16.95
N SER A 114 -3.60 -4.07 -15.74
CA SER A 114 -2.83 -3.09 -14.98
C SER A 114 -1.65 -3.76 -14.27
N ARG A 115 -0.61 -2.97 -13.99
CA ARG A 115 0.46 -3.38 -13.09
C ARG A 115 0.41 -2.53 -11.84
N VAL A 116 0.32 -3.19 -10.70
CA VAL A 116 0.36 -2.55 -9.38
C VAL A 116 1.79 -2.58 -8.87
N HIS A 117 2.27 -1.45 -8.40
CA HIS A 117 3.51 -1.32 -7.64
C HIS A 117 3.16 -0.87 -6.23
N VAL A 118 3.68 -1.57 -5.24
CA VAL A 118 3.53 -1.23 -3.82
C VAL A 118 4.90 -1.00 -3.22
N ARG A 119 5.05 0.10 -2.48
CA ARG A 119 6.24 0.40 -1.70
C ARG A 119 5.82 0.84 -0.31
N VAL A 120 6.44 0.24 0.71
CA VAL A 120 6.23 0.62 2.10
C VAL A 120 7.58 0.93 2.72
N SER A 121 7.75 2.15 3.21
CA SER A 121 8.97 2.53 3.92
C SER A 121 8.73 2.55 5.43
N TYR A 122 9.76 2.17 6.15
CA TYR A 122 9.81 2.26 7.60
C TYR A 122 11.18 2.74 8.06
N PRO A 123 11.28 3.41 9.23
CA PRO A 123 12.55 3.90 9.71
C PRO A 123 13.50 2.74 10.01
N SER A 124 14.78 2.89 9.62
CA SER A 124 15.83 2.00 10.07
C SER A 124 16.23 2.41 11.49
N TYR A 125 15.97 1.56 12.47
CA TYR A 125 16.46 1.79 13.83
C TYR A 125 17.96 1.49 13.87
N HIS A 126 18.77 2.54 13.89
CA HIS A 126 20.20 2.43 14.12
C HIS A 126 20.45 2.21 15.61
N GLY A 127 20.66 0.97 16.03
CA GLY A 127 21.04 0.66 17.40
C GLY A 127 21.64 -0.74 17.53
N ARG A 128 22.94 -0.82 17.87
CA ARG A 128 23.77 -1.97 18.28
C ARG A 128 23.75 -3.21 17.37
N LEU A 129 24.93 -3.79 17.14
CA LEU A 129 25.25 -4.90 16.22
C LEU A 129 24.32 -6.14 16.27
N GLY A 130 23.66 -6.42 17.40
CA GLY A 130 22.70 -7.52 17.53
C GLY A 130 21.37 -7.32 16.79
N GLN A 131 20.97 -6.07 16.55
CA GLN A 131 19.72 -5.75 15.85
C GLN A 131 19.83 -5.89 14.31
N LEU A 132 21.04 -5.97 13.76
CA LEU A 132 21.25 -6.09 12.31
C LEU A 132 20.75 -7.43 11.77
N VAL A 133 20.97 -8.53 12.48
CA VAL A 133 20.56 -9.88 12.05
C VAL A 133 19.04 -10.05 12.15
N ASP A 134 18.43 -9.61 13.23
CA ASP A 134 16.98 -9.66 13.43
C ASP A 134 16.26 -8.74 12.44
N SER A 135 16.83 -7.59 12.18
CA SER A 135 16.33 -6.62 11.20
C SER A 135 16.35 -7.17 9.76
N TRP A 136 17.36 -7.95 9.38
CA TRP A 136 17.47 -8.54 8.05
C TRP A 136 16.50 -9.73 7.86
N ARG A 137 16.36 -10.58 8.89
CA ARG A 137 15.36 -11.65 8.91
C ARG A 137 13.93 -11.10 8.81
N ASN A 138 13.63 -10.06 9.59
CA ASN A 138 12.32 -9.41 9.55
C ASN A 138 12.05 -8.78 8.19
N HIS A 139 13.04 -8.14 7.56
CA HIS A 139 12.88 -7.55 6.24
C HIS A 139 12.55 -8.61 5.16
N ARG A 140 13.27 -9.73 5.15
CA ARG A 140 12.98 -10.84 4.24
C ARG A 140 11.58 -11.42 4.47
N LYS A 141 11.23 -11.65 5.72
CA LYS A 141 9.88 -12.12 6.08
C LYS A 141 8.80 -11.18 5.58
N LEU A 142 8.94 -9.88 5.85
CA LEU A 142 7.97 -8.86 5.43
C LEU A 142 7.87 -8.74 3.91
N ASN A 143 8.99 -8.87 3.16
CA ASN A 143 8.92 -8.91 1.70
C ASN A 143 8.16 -10.14 1.19
N THR A 144 8.42 -11.32 1.77
CA THR A 144 7.67 -12.53 1.41
C THR A 144 6.18 -12.38 1.74
N GLU A 145 5.85 -11.78 2.88
CA GLU A 145 4.47 -11.48 3.26
C GLU A 145 3.82 -10.48 2.29
N LEU A 146 4.56 -9.47 1.82
CA LEU A 146 4.07 -8.54 0.81
C LEU A 146 3.79 -9.25 -0.53
N ASP A 147 4.69 -10.14 -0.97
CA ASP A 147 4.52 -10.91 -2.20
C ASP A 147 3.26 -11.81 -2.12
N HIS A 148 3.06 -12.51 -0.99
CA HIS A 148 1.84 -13.27 -0.75
C HIS A 148 0.61 -12.37 -0.71
N GLY A 149 0.69 -11.21 -0.09
CA GLY A 149 -0.37 -10.22 -0.06
C GLY A 149 -0.76 -9.73 -1.45
N LEU A 150 0.21 -9.49 -2.33
CA LEU A 150 -0.04 -9.10 -3.71
C LEU A 150 -0.73 -10.20 -4.52
N VAL A 151 -0.37 -11.47 -4.32
CA VAL A 151 -1.08 -12.60 -4.95
C VAL A 151 -2.54 -12.64 -4.47
N HIS A 152 -2.77 -12.41 -3.17
CA HIS A 152 -4.12 -12.35 -2.63
C HIS A 152 -4.90 -11.15 -3.17
N PHE A 153 -4.26 -9.97 -3.26
CA PHE A 153 -4.83 -8.78 -3.91
C PHE A 153 -5.30 -9.07 -5.34
N LYS A 154 -4.46 -9.76 -6.13
CA LYS A 154 -4.81 -10.18 -7.50
C LYS A 154 -6.09 -11.00 -7.49
N GLY A 155 -6.18 -12.01 -6.63
CA GLY A 155 -7.39 -12.82 -6.47
C GLY A 155 -8.62 -11.97 -6.19
N LEU A 156 -8.54 -11.05 -5.22
CA LEU A 156 -9.65 -10.16 -4.86
C LEU A 156 -10.12 -9.26 -6.00
N VAL A 157 -9.20 -8.76 -6.84
CA VAL A 157 -9.55 -7.91 -7.98
C VAL A 157 -10.15 -8.74 -9.13
N GLU A 158 -9.54 -9.89 -9.43
CA GLU A 158 -9.91 -10.69 -10.60
C GLU A 158 -11.20 -11.50 -10.40
N TYR A 159 -11.45 -12.05 -9.20
CA TYR A 159 -12.63 -12.87 -8.91
C TYR A 159 -13.88 -12.07 -8.54
N ARG A 160 -13.79 -10.77 -8.34
CA ARG A 160 -14.94 -9.92 -7.95
C ARG A 160 -16.08 -9.89 -8.97
N ARG A 161 -15.86 -10.37 -10.20
CA ARG A 161 -16.85 -10.36 -11.29
C ARG A 161 -17.72 -11.61 -11.31
N ASP A 162 -17.23 -12.74 -10.81
CA ASP A 162 -17.95 -14.02 -10.90
C ASP A 162 -19.17 -14.05 -9.99
N ASP A 163 -19.13 -13.33 -8.84
CA ASP A 163 -20.26 -13.23 -7.91
C ASP A 163 -21.39 -12.33 -8.41
N LEU A 164 -21.11 -11.38 -9.31
CA LEU A 164 -22.14 -10.48 -9.86
C LEU A 164 -22.90 -11.11 -11.03
N VAL A 165 -22.33 -12.09 -11.73
CA VAL A 165 -22.98 -12.78 -12.86
C VAL A 165 -23.92 -13.87 -12.36
N LEU A 166 -23.71 -14.40 -11.16
CA LEU A 166 -24.56 -15.44 -10.56
C LEU A 166 -25.78 -14.89 -9.79
N ALA A 167 -25.84 -13.58 -9.56
CA ALA A 167 -26.96 -12.94 -8.86
C ALA A 167 -28.13 -12.54 -9.80
N ASP A 168 -27.95 -12.65 -11.11
CA ASP A 168 -28.95 -12.32 -12.13
C ASP A 168 -29.53 -13.55 -12.84
N LEU A 169 -29.38 -14.76 -12.29
CA LEU A 169 -30.00 -16.01 -12.73
C LEU A 169 -30.95 -16.56 -11.65
#